data_07e2eec206978352651857bd0fd5938c
#
_entry.id   07e2eec206978352651857bd0fd5938c
#
_cell.length_a   1.000
_cell.length_b   1.000
_cell.length_c   1.000
_cell.angle_alpha   90.00
_cell.angle_beta   90.00
_cell.angle_gamma   90.00
#
_symmetry.space_group_name_H-M   'P 1'
#
loop_
_entity.id
_entity.type
_entity.pdbx_description
1 polymer ?
#
loop_
_entity_poly.entity_id
_entity_poly.type
_entity_poly.pdbx_seq_one_letter_code
_entity_poly.pdbx_strand_id
1 'polypeptide(L)'
;MDIPRIFNVTESAHRIHNPFTPEKLATLGAALRLAAGTRVLDLGSGSGEMLCTWARDYGVIGTGIDMSRLFTGQAKLRAEELGVADRVTFIHDNAAGYVADEKVGVAACVGATWIAGGVAGTVALLAQSLARGGIILIGEPYWRRLPPTEDVARGCLARSTSDFLLLPELLASFRDLGYDVVEMVLADQDSWDRYEAAKWLTMRRWLEANPDDELANEVRAQLTSEPERYAAFTREYLGWGAFALMPRWRNCMENEQCARS
;
A
#
# COMPACT_ATOMS: atom_id res chain seq x y z
N MET A 1 14.35 11.73 6.37
CA MET A 1 13.69 11.09 7.53
C MET A 1 13.57 9.63 7.16
N ASP A 2 13.79 8.69 8.06
CA ASP A 2 13.67 7.26 7.78
C ASP A 2 12.59 6.65 8.69
N ILE A 3 12.07 5.48 8.35
CA ILE A 3 11.09 4.77 9.19
C ILE A 3 11.74 4.24 10.48
N PRO A 4 10.97 4.00 11.55
CA PRO A 4 11.52 3.43 12.78
C PRO A 4 12.28 2.13 12.50
N ARG A 5 13.45 1.97 13.14
CA ARG A 5 14.32 0.80 12.95
C ARG A 5 13.62 -0.52 13.25
N ILE A 6 12.72 -0.55 14.23
CA ILE A 6 11.93 -1.75 14.55
C ILE A 6 11.06 -2.18 13.37
N PHE A 7 10.46 -1.23 12.63
CA PHE A 7 9.68 -1.53 11.44
C PHE A 7 10.56 -2.12 10.32
N ASN A 8 11.79 -1.61 10.15
CA ASN A 8 12.76 -2.21 9.23
C ASN A 8 13.07 -3.67 9.61
N VAL A 9 13.18 -3.99 10.90
CA VAL A 9 13.41 -5.37 11.36
C VAL A 9 12.22 -6.26 11.02
N THR A 10 11.01 -5.86 11.40
CA THR A 10 9.80 -6.69 11.24
C THR A 10 9.42 -6.92 9.79
N GLU A 11 9.61 -5.92 8.93
CA GLU A 11 9.19 -5.94 7.52
C GLU A 11 10.31 -6.33 6.54
N SER A 12 11.56 -6.51 7.01
CA SER A 12 12.73 -6.71 6.14
C SER A 12 12.65 -7.90 5.18
N ALA A 13 11.90 -8.94 5.53
CA ALA A 13 11.73 -10.13 4.72
C ALA A 13 10.49 -10.08 3.80
N HIS A 14 9.63 -9.06 3.93
CA HIS A 14 8.47 -8.91 3.07
C HIS A 14 8.84 -8.29 1.73
N ARG A 15 8.30 -8.86 0.65
CA ARG A 15 8.31 -8.23 -0.69
C ARG A 15 7.13 -7.28 -0.86
N ILE A 16 6.00 -7.59 -0.24
CA ILE A 16 4.78 -6.77 -0.21
C ILE A 16 4.52 -6.43 1.25
N HIS A 17 4.56 -5.14 1.60
CA HIS A 17 4.41 -4.66 2.98
C HIS A 17 2.95 -4.49 3.40
N ASN A 18 2.09 -5.40 2.95
CA ASN A 18 0.66 -5.44 3.21
C ASN A 18 0.20 -6.91 3.25
N PRO A 19 -0.93 -7.25 3.86
CA PRO A 19 -1.46 -8.61 3.87
C PRO A 19 -2.02 -9.01 2.49
N PHE A 20 -1.19 -8.89 1.47
CA PHE A 20 -1.54 -9.06 0.06
C PHE A 20 -0.56 -10.03 -0.59
N THR A 21 -1.07 -11.11 -1.15
CA THR A 21 -0.20 -12.14 -1.73
C THR A 21 0.24 -11.77 -3.15
N PRO A 22 1.33 -12.37 -3.67
CA PRO A 22 1.73 -12.19 -5.07
C PRO A 22 0.61 -12.52 -6.06
N GLU A 23 -0.21 -13.54 -5.77
CA GLU A 23 -1.33 -13.94 -6.62
C GLU A 23 -2.44 -12.88 -6.65
N LYS A 24 -2.72 -12.24 -5.50
CA LYS A 24 -3.68 -11.12 -5.41
C LYS A 24 -3.15 -9.89 -6.14
N LEU A 25 -1.85 -9.61 -6.03
CA LEU A 25 -1.20 -8.53 -6.78
C LEU A 25 -1.25 -8.79 -8.31
N ALA A 26 -1.02 -10.03 -8.73
CA ALA A 26 -1.16 -10.43 -10.14
C ALA A 26 -2.61 -10.31 -10.61
N THR A 27 -3.59 -10.75 -9.79
CA THR A 27 -5.02 -10.60 -10.08
C THR A 27 -5.39 -9.13 -10.32
N LEU A 28 -4.93 -8.24 -9.44
CA LEU A 28 -5.15 -6.80 -9.57
C LEU A 28 -4.56 -6.27 -10.89
N GLY A 29 -3.30 -6.56 -11.19
CA GLY A 29 -2.64 -6.12 -12.41
C GLY A 29 -3.35 -6.63 -13.68
N ALA A 30 -3.78 -7.89 -13.69
CA ALA A 30 -4.52 -8.47 -14.81
C ALA A 30 -5.89 -7.80 -15.00
N ALA A 31 -6.61 -7.50 -13.92
CA ALA A 31 -7.92 -6.85 -13.96
C ALA A 31 -7.85 -5.42 -14.54
N LEU A 32 -6.78 -4.70 -14.25
CA LEU A 32 -6.58 -3.33 -14.76
C LEU A 32 -6.26 -3.25 -16.25
N ARG A 33 -5.89 -4.37 -16.89
CA ARG A 33 -5.62 -4.47 -18.36
C ARG A 33 -4.65 -3.39 -18.84
N LEU A 34 -3.56 -3.19 -18.13
CA LEU A 34 -2.60 -2.13 -18.43
C LEU A 34 -1.94 -2.37 -19.78
N ALA A 35 -1.91 -1.36 -20.62
CA ALA A 35 -1.18 -1.40 -21.90
C ALA A 35 0.34 -1.26 -21.65
N ALA A 36 1.15 -1.89 -22.49
CA ALA A 36 2.60 -1.70 -22.46
C ALA A 36 2.94 -0.21 -22.65
N GLY A 37 3.90 0.29 -21.87
CA GLY A 37 4.27 1.69 -21.83
C GLY A 37 3.37 2.56 -20.93
N THR A 38 2.31 2.00 -20.30
CA THR A 38 1.55 2.74 -19.29
C THR A 38 2.48 3.23 -18.18
N ARG A 39 2.46 4.54 -17.91
CA ARG A 39 3.21 5.13 -16.80
C ARG A 39 2.48 4.90 -15.48
N VAL A 40 3.22 4.46 -14.46
CA VAL A 40 2.69 4.18 -13.11
C VAL A 40 3.51 4.96 -12.09
N LEU A 41 2.84 5.75 -11.25
CA LEU A 41 3.42 6.36 -10.05
C LEU A 41 2.98 5.57 -8.83
N ASP A 42 3.89 5.26 -7.92
CA ASP A 42 3.60 4.56 -6.66
C ASP A 42 4.19 5.32 -5.47
N LEU A 43 3.34 5.94 -4.67
CA LEU A 43 3.71 6.70 -3.47
C LEU A 43 3.68 5.80 -2.23
N GLY A 44 4.83 5.59 -1.60
CA GLY A 44 5.04 4.58 -0.58
C GLY A 44 5.27 3.21 -1.20
N SER A 45 6.16 3.13 -2.19
CA SER A 45 6.37 1.94 -3.04
C SER A 45 7.02 0.75 -2.32
N GLY A 46 7.50 0.92 -1.09
CA GLY A 46 8.14 -0.14 -0.31
C GLY A 46 9.27 -0.81 -1.08
N SER A 47 9.31 -2.15 -1.04
CA SER A 47 10.30 -2.98 -1.75
C SER A 47 10.02 -3.15 -3.26
N GLY A 48 9.09 -2.37 -3.84
CA GLY A 48 8.89 -2.20 -5.27
C GLY A 48 8.25 -3.39 -5.99
N GLU A 49 7.70 -4.38 -5.30
CA GLU A 49 7.19 -5.61 -5.90
C GLU A 49 6.10 -5.34 -6.95
N MET A 50 5.18 -4.39 -6.68
CA MET A 50 4.12 -4.04 -7.63
C MET A 50 4.71 -3.50 -8.95
N LEU A 51 5.55 -2.48 -8.87
CA LEU A 51 6.14 -1.87 -10.08
C LEU A 51 7.03 -2.85 -10.84
N CYS A 52 7.86 -3.62 -10.15
CA CYS A 52 8.78 -4.58 -10.78
C CYS A 52 8.02 -5.71 -11.50
N THR A 53 7.01 -6.31 -10.85
CA THR A 53 6.22 -7.38 -11.46
C THR A 53 5.35 -6.87 -12.59
N TRP A 54 4.74 -5.70 -12.46
CA TRP A 54 3.93 -5.12 -13.54
C TRP A 54 4.78 -4.64 -14.73
N ALA A 55 6.02 -4.17 -14.48
CA ALA A 55 6.94 -3.87 -15.58
C ALA A 55 7.34 -5.13 -16.34
N ARG A 56 7.58 -6.26 -15.64
CA ARG A 56 7.86 -7.56 -16.26
C ARG A 56 6.67 -8.12 -17.04
N ASP A 57 5.49 -8.10 -16.41
CA ASP A 57 4.31 -8.85 -16.91
C ASP A 57 3.49 -8.05 -17.92
N TYR A 58 3.44 -6.72 -17.77
CA TYR A 58 2.61 -5.83 -18.60
C TYR A 58 3.42 -4.78 -19.36
N GLY A 59 4.73 -4.67 -19.13
CA GLY A 59 5.59 -3.69 -19.80
C GLY A 59 5.31 -2.25 -19.39
N VAL A 60 4.85 -2.00 -18.15
CA VAL A 60 4.65 -0.64 -17.64
C VAL A 60 5.98 0.06 -17.39
N ILE A 61 5.95 1.40 -17.30
CA ILE A 61 7.07 2.26 -16.90
C ILE A 61 6.72 2.83 -15.53
N GLY A 62 7.49 2.50 -14.50
CA GLY A 62 7.16 2.81 -13.11
C GLY A 62 8.09 3.82 -12.45
N THR A 63 7.52 4.70 -11.62
CA THR A 63 8.27 5.52 -10.66
C THR A 63 7.72 5.24 -9.27
N GLY A 64 8.58 4.75 -8.37
CA GLY A 64 8.27 4.49 -6.97
C GLY A 64 8.99 5.46 -6.06
N ILE A 65 8.28 6.03 -5.09
CA ILE A 65 8.84 6.91 -4.06
C ILE A 65 8.65 6.25 -2.71
N ASP A 66 9.72 6.10 -1.94
CA ASP A 66 9.64 5.56 -0.57
C ASP A 66 10.65 6.25 0.35
N MET A 67 10.25 6.49 1.59
CA MET A 67 11.10 7.14 2.59
C MET A 67 12.09 6.18 3.27
N SER A 68 11.91 4.86 3.10
CA SER A 68 12.83 3.86 3.65
C SER A 68 14.01 3.62 2.71
N ARG A 69 15.21 3.89 3.22
CA ARG A 69 16.45 3.55 2.51
C ARG A 69 16.57 2.05 2.25
N LEU A 70 16.19 1.23 3.23
CA LEU A 70 16.23 -0.22 3.12
C LEU A 70 15.32 -0.70 1.99
N PHE A 71 14.05 -0.29 2.00
CA PHE A 71 13.07 -0.76 1.01
C PHE A 71 13.37 -0.23 -0.38
N THR A 72 13.78 1.05 -0.51
CA THR A 72 14.24 1.59 -1.81
C THR A 72 15.44 0.81 -2.34
N GLY A 73 16.37 0.39 -1.47
CA GLY A 73 17.49 -0.47 -1.87
C GLY A 73 17.02 -1.85 -2.36
N GLN A 74 16.10 -2.49 -1.63
CA GLN A 74 15.50 -3.77 -2.02
C GLN A 74 14.72 -3.66 -3.33
N ALA A 75 14.00 -2.56 -3.55
CA ALA A 75 13.26 -2.31 -4.78
C ALA A 75 14.18 -2.25 -6.01
N LYS A 76 15.32 -1.57 -5.90
CA LYS A 76 16.34 -1.50 -6.97
C LYS A 76 16.92 -2.88 -7.29
N LEU A 77 17.29 -3.65 -6.26
CA LEU A 77 17.76 -5.03 -6.43
C LEU A 77 16.68 -5.91 -7.08
N ARG A 78 15.42 -5.72 -6.69
CA ARG A 78 14.30 -6.47 -7.29
C ARG A 78 14.11 -6.16 -8.77
N ALA A 79 14.28 -4.90 -9.17
CA ALA A 79 14.24 -4.50 -10.57
C ALA A 79 15.35 -5.17 -11.39
N GLU A 80 16.55 -5.28 -10.84
CA GLU A 80 17.67 -6.00 -11.44
C GLU A 80 17.38 -7.50 -11.54
N GLU A 81 16.91 -8.15 -10.46
CA GLU A 81 16.53 -9.56 -10.42
C GLU A 81 15.51 -9.93 -11.51
N LEU A 82 14.54 -9.05 -11.78
CA LEU A 82 13.50 -9.27 -12.78
C LEU A 82 13.85 -8.76 -14.18
N GLY A 83 15.03 -8.15 -14.37
CA GLY A 83 15.47 -7.62 -15.65
C GLY A 83 14.63 -6.43 -16.15
N VAL A 84 14.14 -5.58 -15.23
CA VAL A 84 13.28 -4.44 -15.53
C VAL A 84 13.84 -3.10 -15.03
N ALA A 85 15.12 -3.06 -14.66
CA ALA A 85 15.76 -1.86 -14.12
C ALA A 85 15.79 -0.68 -15.11
N ASP A 86 15.61 -0.93 -16.41
CA ASP A 86 15.46 0.08 -17.45
C ASP A 86 14.04 0.68 -17.53
N ARG A 87 13.06 0.06 -16.89
CA ARG A 87 11.63 0.45 -16.92
C ARG A 87 11.13 1.05 -15.62
N VAL A 88 11.80 0.78 -14.49
CA VAL A 88 11.36 1.24 -13.17
C VAL A 88 12.43 2.07 -12.49
N THR A 89 12.02 3.17 -11.89
CA THR A 89 12.89 4.06 -11.11
C THR A 89 12.39 4.11 -9.67
N PHE A 90 13.30 3.92 -8.71
CA PHE A 90 12.98 4.03 -7.27
C PHE A 90 13.76 5.18 -6.64
N ILE A 91 13.03 6.10 -6.02
CA ILE A 91 13.54 7.33 -5.41
C ILE A 91 13.38 7.20 -3.89
N HIS A 92 14.49 7.35 -3.16
CA HIS A 92 14.46 7.44 -1.70
C HIS A 92 14.15 8.89 -1.32
N ASP A 93 12.88 9.17 -1.07
CA ASP A 93 12.41 10.50 -0.68
C ASP A 93 11.06 10.42 0.04
N ASN A 94 10.62 11.55 0.61
CA ASN A 94 9.29 11.68 1.20
C ASN A 94 8.23 11.79 0.09
N ALA A 95 7.31 10.82 0.08
CA ALA A 95 6.20 10.80 -0.89
C ALA A 95 5.10 11.86 -0.62
N ALA A 96 5.10 12.47 0.57
CA ALA A 96 4.11 13.49 0.93
C ALA A 96 4.25 14.73 0.02
N GLY A 97 3.20 15.03 -0.74
CA GLY A 97 3.18 16.16 -1.67
C GLY A 97 3.89 15.92 -3.00
N TYR A 98 4.41 14.72 -3.27
CA TYR A 98 5.04 14.42 -4.54
C TYR A 98 4.01 14.40 -5.68
N VAL A 99 4.32 15.13 -6.75
CA VAL A 99 3.53 15.17 -7.99
C VAL A 99 4.47 14.84 -9.15
N ALA A 100 4.07 13.93 -10.02
CA ALA A 100 4.87 13.56 -11.19
C ALA A 100 4.96 14.73 -12.20
N ASP A 101 6.12 14.90 -12.82
CA ASP A 101 6.33 15.92 -13.86
C ASP A 101 5.46 15.67 -15.09
N GLU A 102 5.24 14.41 -15.43
CA GLU A 102 4.35 13.98 -16.51
C GLU A 102 3.16 13.20 -15.98
N LYS A 103 2.00 13.36 -16.63
CA LYS A 103 0.80 12.62 -16.24
C LYS A 103 0.97 11.11 -16.42
N VAL A 104 0.42 10.36 -15.46
CA VAL A 104 0.51 8.89 -15.42
C VAL A 104 -0.85 8.23 -15.66
N GLY A 105 -0.82 7.03 -16.26
CA GLY A 105 -2.03 6.23 -16.45
C GLY A 105 -2.55 5.59 -15.17
N VAL A 106 -1.63 5.30 -14.22
CA VAL A 106 -1.98 4.80 -12.88
C VAL A 106 -1.22 5.61 -11.85
N ALA A 107 -1.92 6.14 -10.85
CA ALA A 107 -1.33 6.77 -9.67
C ALA A 107 -1.74 5.96 -8.43
N ALA A 108 -0.77 5.42 -7.72
CA ALA A 108 -0.97 4.47 -6.63
C ALA A 108 -0.44 4.97 -5.29
N CYS A 109 -1.11 4.58 -4.21
CA CYS A 109 -0.62 4.60 -2.85
C CYS A 109 -1.21 3.37 -2.12
N VAL A 110 -0.40 2.32 -1.96
CA VAL A 110 -0.88 1.02 -1.51
C VAL A 110 -0.40 0.74 -0.09
N GLY A 111 -1.22 1.14 0.92
CA GLY A 111 -0.93 0.93 2.33
C GLY A 111 -0.15 2.07 3.01
N ALA A 112 -0.13 3.28 2.41
CA ALA A 112 0.57 4.45 2.97
C ALA A 112 -0.28 5.75 2.91
N THR A 113 -1.59 5.66 2.99
CA THR A 113 -2.50 6.83 2.86
C THR A 113 -2.30 7.91 3.92
N TRP A 114 -1.62 7.59 5.02
CA TRP A 114 -1.21 8.56 6.03
C TRP A 114 -0.30 9.68 5.49
N ILE A 115 0.38 9.47 4.34
CA ILE A 115 1.29 10.46 3.71
C ILE A 115 0.59 11.78 3.35
N ALA A 116 -0.71 11.73 3.12
CA ALA A 116 -1.52 12.91 2.78
C ALA A 116 -2.72 13.10 3.73
N GLY A 117 -2.62 12.59 4.96
CA GLY A 117 -3.64 12.76 5.99
C GLY A 117 -4.86 11.85 5.83
N GLY A 118 -4.70 10.68 5.22
CA GLY A 118 -5.74 9.67 5.03
C GLY A 118 -6.21 9.55 3.57
N VAL A 119 -7.24 8.75 3.37
CA VAL A 119 -7.73 8.36 2.04
C VAL A 119 -8.08 9.58 1.16
N ALA A 120 -8.87 10.51 1.68
CA ALA A 120 -9.32 11.67 0.90
C ALA A 120 -8.16 12.56 0.42
N GLY A 121 -7.23 12.87 1.31
CA GLY A 121 -6.04 13.66 0.97
C GLY A 121 -5.13 12.91 -0.02
N THR A 122 -5.00 11.60 0.14
CA THR A 122 -4.18 10.77 -0.77
C THR A 122 -4.80 10.68 -2.16
N VAL A 123 -6.11 10.49 -2.27
CA VAL A 123 -6.82 10.55 -3.56
C VAL A 123 -6.62 11.91 -4.23
N ALA A 124 -6.74 13.01 -3.49
CA ALA A 124 -6.52 14.35 -4.02
C ALA A 124 -5.07 14.59 -4.47
N LEU A 125 -4.07 14.05 -3.75
CA LEU A 125 -2.66 14.10 -4.13
C LEU A 125 -2.40 13.32 -5.43
N LEU A 126 -2.86 12.07 -5.50
CA LEU A 126 -2.68 11.20 -6.67
C LEU A 126 -3.36 11.76 -7.92
N ALA A 127 -4.52 12.38 -7.77
CA ALA A 127 -5.26 13.01 -8.87
C ALA A 127 -4.45 14.10 -9.59
N GLN A 128 -3.52 14.78 -8.87
CA GLN A 128 -2.65 15.79 -9.47
C GLN A 128 -1.67 15.21 -10.49
N SER A 129 -1.32 13.94 -10.37
CA SER A 129 -0.45 13.24 -11.33
C SER A 129 -1.22 12.47 -12.41
N LEU A 130 -2.53 12.27 -12.23
CA LEU A 130 -3.32 11.37 -13.04
C LEU A 130 -3.61 11.94 -14.44
N ALA A 131 -3.46 11.11 -15.48
CA ALA A 131 -3.91 11.40 -16.84
C ALA A 131 -5.44 11.28 -16.95
N ARG A 132 -6.02 11.88 -17.99
CA ARG A 132 -7.45 11.72 -18.29
C ARG A 132 -7.77 10.23 -18.53
N GLY A 133 -8.79 9.72 -17.86
CA GLY A 133 -9.18 8.30 -17.94
C GLY A 133 -8.23 7.35 -17.21
N GLY A 134 -7.27 7.89 -16.45
CA GLY A 134 -6.36 7.09 -15.62
C GLY A 134 -7.04 6.51 -14.39
N ILE A 135 -6.30 5.67 -13.68
CA ILE A 135 -6.75 4.91 -12.51
C ILE A 135 -5.98 5.39 -11.28
N ILE A 136 -6.68 5.70 -10.20
CA ILE A 136 -6.11 5.82 -8.87
C ILE A 136 -6.19 4.45 -8.19
N LEU A 137 -5.09 4.00 -7.60
CA LEU A 137 -5.03 2.76 -6.85
C LEU A 137 -4.75 3.07 -5.38
N ILE A 138 -5.68 2.70 -4.50
CA ILE A 138 -5.58 2.87 -3.06
C ILE A 138 -5.52 1.50 -2.39
N GLY A 139 -4.52 1.27 -1.55
CA GLY A 139 -4.49 0.17 -0.59
C GLY A 139 -4.78 0.67 0.81
N GLU A 140 -5.81 0.14 1.47
CA GLU A 140 -6.30 0.67 2.73
C GLU A 140 -6.82 -0.42 3.66
N PRO A 141 -6.50 -0.35 4.97
CA PRO A 141 -7.20 -1.13 5.98
C PRO A 141 -8.65 -0.62 6.16
N TYR A 142 -9.52 -1.51 6.60
CA TYR A 142 -10.90 -1.19 6.94
C TYR A 142 -11.39 -2.09 8.08
N TRP A 143 -12.42 -1.66 8.82
CA TRP A 143 -13.07 -2.54 9.77
C TRP A 143 -13.94 -3.58 9.04
N ARG A 144 -13.65 -4.86 9.24
CA ARG A 144 -14.54 -5.97 8.82
C ARG A 144 -15.84 -5.95 9.62
N ARG A 145 -15.72 -5.60 10.88
CA ARG A 145 -16.79 -5.20 11.79
C ARG A 145 -16.27 -4.19 12.79
N LEU A 146 -17.13 -3.30 13.25
CA LEU A 146 -16.73 -2.26 14.19
C LEU A 146 -16.24 -2.88 15.50
N PRO A 147 -15.04 -2.50 16.00
CA PRO A 147 -14.58 -2.89 17.32
C PRO A 147 -15.58 -2.42 18.40
N PRO A 148 -15.95 -3.26 19.37
CA PRO A 148 -16.93 -2.89 20.39
C PRO A 148 -16.43 -1.84 21.38
N THR A 149 -15.12 -1.68 21.52
CA THR A 149 -14.49 -0.73 22.44
C THR A 149 -13.19 -0.18 21.83
N GLU A 150 -12.74 0.96 22.36
CA GLU A 150 -11.46 1.56 22.01
C GLU A 150 -10.27 0.64 22.37
N ASP A 151 -10.38 -0.20 23.40
CA ASP A 151 -9.33 -1.17 23.75
C ASP A 151 -9.17 -2.24 22.66
N VAL A 152 -10.27 -2.70 22.09
CA VAL A 152 -10.24 -3.65 20.97
C VAL A 152 -9.64 -2.99 19.73
N ALA A 153 -9.98 -1.73 19.45
CA ALA A 153 -9.36 -0.98 18.36
C ALA A 153 -7.84 -0.83 18.56
N ARG A 154 -7.40 -0.49 19.77
CA ARG A 154 -5.96 -0.45 20.11
C ARG A 154 -5.29 -1.82 19.98
N GLY A 155 -6.00 -2.90 20.31
CA GLY A 155 -5.55 -4.27 20.06
C GLY A 155 -5.32 -4.57 18.57
N CYS A 156 -6.02 -3.88 17.68
CA CYS A 156 -5.78 -3.91 16.22
C CYS A 156 -4.68 -2.94 15.75
N LEU A 157 -3.95 -2.29 16.64
CA LEU A 157 -2.96 -1.24 16.39
C LEU A 157 -3.57 0.05 15.80
N ALA A 158 -4.87 0.24 15.92
CA ALA A 158 -5.55 1.50 15.63
C ALA A 158 -5.49 2.42 16.86
N ARG A 159 -5.52 3.74 16.64
CA ARG A 159 -5.56 4.74 17.73
C ARG A 159 -6.95 4.80 18.37
N SER A 160 -7.98 4.57 17.54
CA SER A 160 -9.38 4.62 17.93
C SER A 160 -10.26 3.79 16.99
N THR A 161 -11.52 3.59 17.35
CA THR A 161 -12.54 2.97 16.48
C THR A 161 -12.82 3.80 15.22
N SER A 162 -12.51 5.09 15.22
CA SER A 162 -12.69 5.99 14.08
C SER A 162 -11.50 6.04 13.10
N ASP A 163 -10.40 5.32 13.37
CA ASP A 163 -9.23 5.32 12.49
C ASP A 163 -9.51 4.69 11.12
N PHE A 164 -10.40 3.70 11.08
CA PHE A 164 -10.80 3.06 9.84
C PHE A 164 -12.32 3.06 9.68
N LEU A 165 -12.77 3.07 8.44
CA LEU A 165 -14.17 2.93 8.07
C LEU A 165 -14.55 1.45 7.97
N LEU A 166 -15.83 1.12 8.08
CA LEU A 166 -16.36 -0.15 7.60
C LEU A 166 -16.23 -0.21 6.07
N LEU A 167 -16.08 -1.42 5.51
CA LEU A 167 -15.91 -1.55 4.06
C LEU A 167 -17.00 -0.83 3.23
N PRO A 168 -18.31 -0.93 3.55
CA PRO A 168 -19.33 -0.18 2.82
C PRO A 168 -19.16 1.34 2.91
N GLU A 169 -18.70 1.85 4.05
CA GLU A 169 -18.45 3.28 4.28
C GLU A 169 -17.22 3.75 3.50
N LEU A 170 -16.16 2.94 3.46
CA LEU A 170 -14.97 3.21 2.67
C LEU A 170 -15.32 3.29 1.17
N LEU A 171 -16.11 2.35 0.65
CA LEU A 171 -16.59 2.39 -0.73
C LEU A 171 -17.48 3.62 -1.01
N ALA A 172 -18.34 3.99 -0.05
CA ALA A 172 -19.15 5.20 -0.15
C ALA A 172 -18.27 6.47 -0.17
N SER A 173 -17.20 6.51 0.63
CA SER A 173 -16.27 7.65 0.66
C SER A 173 -15.60 7.89 -0.70
N PHE A 174 -15.21 6.85 -1.44
CA PHE A 174 -14.66 6.99 -2.79
C PHE A 174 -15.69 7.62 -3.75
N ARG A 175 -16.95 7.18 -3.68
CA ARG A 175 -18.04 7.76 -4.46
C ARG A 175 -18.25 9.24 -4.13
N ASP A 176 -18.21 9.60 -2.86
CA ASP A 176 -18.42 10.97 -2.38
C ASP A 176 -17.24 11.89 -2.76
N LEU A 177 -16.04 11.32 -2.95
CA LEU A 177 -14.88 11.99 -3.55
C LEU A 177 -14.99 12.14 -5.08
N GLY A 178 -16.03 11.62 -5.72
CA GLY A 178 -16.26 11.74 -7.16
C GLY A 178 -15.66 10.62 -8.01
N TYR A 179 -15.42 9.45 -7.42
CA TYR A 179 -14.84 8.29 -8.10
C TYR A 179 -15.78 7.09 -8.10
N ASP A 180 -15.73 6.30 -9.15
CA ASP A 180 -16.30 4.97 -9.21
C ASP A 180 -15.23 3.94 -8.84
N VAL A 181 -15.57 2.98 -7.98
CA VAL A 181 -14.73 1.81 -7.72
C VAL A 181 -14.91 0.86 -8.90
N VAL A 182 -13.84 0.64 -9.66
CA VAL A 182 -13.88 -0.18 -10.89
C VAL A 182 -13.25 -1.56 -10.69
N GLU A 183 -12.46 -1.74 -9.63
CA GLU A 183 -11.94 -3.04 -9.21
C GLU A 183 -11.65 -3.03 -7.71
N MET A 184 -11.79 -4.18 -7.08
CA MET A 184 -11.51 -4.37 -5.66
C MET A 184 -10.93 -5.76 -5.41
N VAL A 185 -9.74 -5.82 -4.85
CA VAL A 185 -9.10 -7.09 -4.43
C VAL A 185 -8.85 -7.04 -2.94
N LEU A 186 -9.52 -7.90 -2.18
CA LEU A 186 -9.43 -7.93 -0.71
C LEU A 186 -8.47 -9.00 -0.23
N ALA A 187 -7.74 -8.71 0.85
CA ALA A 187 -7.01 -9.69 1.60
C ALA A 187 -8.00 -10.65 2.28
N ASP A 188 -7.80 -11.94 2.07
CA ASP A 188 -8.51 -12.98 2.82
C ASP A 188 -7.79 -13.30 4.13
N GLN A 189 -8.35 -14.23 4.89
CA GLN A 189 -7.80 -14.58 6.19
C GLN A 189 -6.43 -15.25 6.09
N ASP A 190 -6.20 -16.10 5.06
CA ASP A 190 -4.90 -16.73 4.85
C ASP A 190 -3.82 -15.70 4.48
N SER A 191 -4.16 -14.68 3.68
CA SER A 191 -3.27 -13.57 3.35
C SER A 191 -2.79 -12.83 4.62
N TRP A 192 -3.71 -12.54 5.53
CA TRP A 192 -3.40 -11.91 6.82
C TRP A 192 -2.56 -12.82 7.71
N ASP A 193 -2.96 -14.10 7.87
CA ASP A 193 -2.26 -15.07 8.71
C ASP A 193 -0.81 -15.27 8.21
N ARG A 194 -0.59 -15.33 6.89
CA ARG A 194 0.74 -15.46 6.28
C ARG A 194 1.60 -14.21 6.48
N TYR A 195 1.00 -13.03 6.28
CA TYR A 195 1.70 -11.76 6.44
C TYR A 195 2.20 -11.59 7.88
N GLU A 196 1.35 -11.79 8.87
CA GLU A 196 1.73 -11.64 10.28
C GLU A 196 2.72 -12.73 10.73
N ALA A 197 2.48 -13.99 10.37
CA ALA A 197 3.39 -15.08 10.74
C ALA A 197 4.80 -14.92 10.16
N ALA A 198 4.94 -14.33 8.97
CA ALA A 198 6.25 -14.06 8.38
C ALA A 198 7.05 -13.01 9.19
N LYS A 199 6.37 -12.02 9.79
CA LYS A 199 7.02 -11.07 10.73
C LYS A 199 7.60 -11.79 11.94
N TRP A 200 6.86 -12.74 12.52
CA TRP A 200 7.31 -13.48 13.70
C TRP A 200 8.57 -14.29 13.38
N LEU A 201 8.61 -14.97 12.25
CA LEU A 201 9.81 -15.69 11.81
C LEU A 201 10.97 -14.76 11.55
N THR A 202 10.72 -13.60 10.95
CA THR A 202 11.72 -12.56 10.68
C THR A 202 12.32 -12.04 11.99
N MET A 203 11.48 -11.67 12.96
CA MET A 203 11.93 -11.25 14.29
C MET A 203 12.76 -12.33 15.00
N ARG A 204 12.31 -13.59 14.93
CA ARG A 204 13.02 -14.72 15.56
C ARG A 204 14.42 -14.90 14.97
N ARG A 205 14.54 -14.88 13.65
CA ARG A 205 15.83 -15.00 12.95
C ARG A 205 16.73 -13.79 13.19
N TRP A 206 16.14 -12.61 13.23
CA TRP A 206 16.89 -11.39 13.53
C TRP A 206 17.48 -11.43 14.94
N LEU A 207 16.75 -11.90 15.95
CA LEU A 207 17.23 -12.08 17.31
C LEU A 207 18.38 -13.08 17.42
N GLU A 208 18.36 -14.15 16.63
CA GLU A 208 19.46 -15.11 16.55
C GLU A 208 20.74 -14.49 16.00
N ALA A 209 20.60 -13.63 15.01
CA ALA A 209 21.73 -12.95 14.38
C ALA A 209 22.22 -11.71 15.17
N ASN A 210 21.38 -11.12 16.02
CA ASN A 210 21.64 -9.85 16.71
C ASN A 210 21.26 -9.93 18.22
N PRO A 211 21.79 -10.88 18.99
CA PRO A 211 21.34 -11.13 20.37
C PRO A 211 21.61 -9.96 21.33
N ASP A 212 22.66 -9.18 21.06
CA ASP A 212 23.14 -8.08 21.89
C ASP A 212 22.78 -6.68 21.33
N ASP A 213 21.95 -6.63 20.30
CA ASP A 213 21.50 -5.36 19.71
C ASP A 213 20.61 -4.59 20.69
N GLU A 214 20.65 -3.26 20.63
CA GLU A 214 19.84 -2.38 21.49
C GLU A 214 18.33 -2.63 21.36
N LEU A 215 17.85 -3.07 20.18
CA LEU A 215 16.46 -3.43 19.93
C LEU A 215 16.10 -4.87 20.35
N ALA A 216 17.07 -5.71 20.75
CA ALA A 216 16.81 -7.12 20.99
C ALA A 216 15.72 -7.36 22.05
N ASN A 217 15.68 -6.54 23.12
CA ASN A 217 14.64 -6.64 24.13
C ASN A 217 13.25 -6.26 23.61
N GLU A 218 13.16 -5.20 22.81
CA GLU A 218 11.91 -4.76 22.19
C GLU A 218 11.39 -5.80 21.18
N VAL A 219 12.25 -6.29 20.30
CA VAL A 219 11.90 -7.34 19.32
C VAL A 219 11.46 -8.62 20.03
N ARG A 220 12.12 -9.01 21.15
CA ARG A 220 11.71 -10.18 21.93
C ARG A 220 10.33 -10.00 22.58
N ALA A 221 10.06 -8.80 23.12
CA ALA A 221 8.76 -8.48 23.68
C ALA A 221 7.65 -8.54 22.62
N GLN A 222 7.88 -7.94 21.44
CA GLN A 222 6.95 -8.02 20.32
C GLN A 222 6.73 -9.46 19.87
N LEU A 223 7.78 -10.23 19.63
CA LEU A 223 7.65 -11.63 19.23
C LEU A 223 6.83 -12.46 20.22
N THR A 224 6.89 -12.14 21.51
CA THR A 224 6.13 -12.84 22.55
C THR A 224 4.64 -12.46 22.53
N SER A 225 4.32 -11.18 22.32
CA SER A 225 2.93 -10.68 22.45
C SER A 225 2.14 -10.67 21.14
N GLU A 226 2.81 -10.46 20.00
CA GLU A 226 2.15 -10.25 18.72
C GLU A 226 1.27 -11.42 18.23
N PRO A 227 1.67 -12.72 18.38
CA PRO A 227 0.84 -13.82 17.92
C PRO A 227 -0.54 -13.86 18.61
N GLU A 228 -0.56 -13.66 19.93
CA GLU A 228 -1.80 -13.65 20.70
C GLU A 228 -2.62 -12.39 20.41
N ARG A 229 -1.97 -11.22 20.34
CA ARG A 229 -2.62 -9.96 19.99
C ARG A 229 -3.26 -10.06 18.61
N TYR A 230 -2.54 -10.54 17.61
CA TYR A 230 -3.06 -10.72 16.25
C TYR A 230 -4.31 -11.62 16.24
N ALA A 231 -4.21 -12.79 16.88
CA ALA A 231 -5.31 -13.76 16.93
C ALA A 231 -6.56 -13.22 17.64
N ALA A 232 -6.35 -12.45 18.74
CA ALA A 232 -7.45 -11.91 19.54
C ALA A 232 -8.13 -10.69 18.91
N PHE A 233 -7.39 -9.87 18.14
CA PHE A 233 -7.89 -8.58 17.67
C PHE A 233 -7.83 -8.42 16.15
N THR A 234 -6.65 -8.26 15.57
CA THR A 234 -6.48 -7.92 14.14
C THR A 234 -7.19 -8.92 13.24
N ARG A 235 -7.00 -10.22 13.51
CA ARG A 235 -7.58 -11.32 12.74
C ARG A 235 -9.11 -11.26 12.67
N GLU A 236 -9.74 -10.77 13.72
CA GLU A 236 -11.18 -10.72 13.86
C GLU A 236 -11.80 -9.45 13.27
N TYR A 237 -11.16 -8.30 13.50
CA TYR A 237 -11.77 -6.99 13.23
C TYR A 237 -11.21 -6.28 11.99
N LEU A 238 -9.94 -6.49 11.64
CA LEU A 238 -9.29 -5.70 10.58
C LEU A 238 -9.30 -6.43 9.24
N GLY A 239 -9.73 -5.74 8.21
CA GLY A 239 -9.58 -6.12 6.81
C GLY A 239 -8.57 -5.22 6.11
N TRP A 240 -8.17 -5.60 4.91
CA TRP A 240 -7.33 -4.81 4.04
C TRP A 240 -7.72 -5.06 2.57
N GLY A 241 -7.62 -4.04 1.72
CA GLY A 241 -7.94 -4.18 0.31
C GLY A 241 -7.22 -3.16 -0.58
N ALA A 242 -7.06 -3.53 -1.83
CA ALA A 242 -6.66 -2.64 -2.91
C ALA A 242 -7.90 -2.27 -3.75
N PHE A 243 -8.09 -0.98 -3.98
CA PHE A 243 -9.25 -0.41 -4.65
C PHE A 243 -8.78 0.40 -5.86
N ALA A 244 -9.25 0.05 -7.05
CA ALA A 244 -9.01 0.83 -8.26
C ALA A 244 -10.18 1.78 -8.50
N LEU A 245 -9.86 3.05 -8.68
CA LEU A 245 -10.80 4.14 -8.76
C LEU A 245 -10.66 4.86 -10.09
N MET A 246 -11.77 5.19 -10.73
CA MET A 246 -11.80 6.07 -11.91
C MET A 246 -12.68 7.30 -11.65
N PRO A 247 -12.30 8.50 -12.15
CA PRO A 247 -13.16 9.68 -12.05
C PRO A 247 -14.53 9.41 -12.66
N ARG A 248 -15.61 9.82 -11.97
CA ARG A 248 -16.98 9.64 -12.45
C ARG A 248 -17.21 10.38 -13.76
N TRP A 249 -17.95 9.80 -14.65
CA TRP A 249 -18.19 10.29 -16.02
C TRP A 249 -18.67 11.76 -16.07
N ARG A 250 -19.47 12.20 -15.10
CA ARG A 250 -19.97 13.58 -15.04
C ARG A 250 -18.86 14.62 -14.81
N ASN A 251 -17.86 14.29 -13.99
CA ASN A 251 -16.73 15.20 -13.72
C ASN A 251 -15.80 15.35 -14.93
N CYS A 252 -15.80 14.38 -15.85
CA CYS A 252 -15.04 14.47 -17.11
C CYS A 252 -15.68 15.46 -18.11
N MET A 253 -17.01 15.60 -18.11
CA MET A 253 -17.74 16.48 -19.05
C MET A 253 -17.70 17.96 -18.64
N GLU A 254 -17.73 18.27 -17.34
CA GLU A 254 -17.66 19.64 -16.82
C GLU A 254 -16.30 20.28 -17.07
N ASN A 255 -15.21 19.51 -16.99
CA ASN A 255 -13.86 19.99 -17.31
C ASN A 255 -13.64 20.26 -18.82
N GLU A 256 -14.42 19.66 -19.73
CA GLU A 256 -14.35 19.95 -21.17
C GLU A 256 -14.99 21.31 -21.53
N GLN A 257 -15.97 21.77 -20.77
CA GLN A 257 -16.60 23.08 -20.99
C GLN A 257 -15.71 24.23 -20.50
N CYS A 258 -14.95 24.01 -19.42
CA CYS A 258 -13.97 25.00 -18.93
C CYS A 258 -12.70 25.11 -19.79
N ALA A 259 -12.34 24.06 -20.54
CA ALA A 259 -11.15 24.08 -21.41
C ALA A 259 -11.43 24.65 -22.82
N ARG A 260 -12.70 24.94 -23.13
CA ARG A 260 -13.14 25.54 -24.44
C ARG A 260 -13.62 26.98 -24.32
N SER A 261 -13.60 27.56 -23.10
CA SER A 261 -13.85 28.96 -22.82
C SER A 261 -12.54 29.69 -22.48
#